data_ea54a06b378204c82ad0a99d55971f90
#
_entry.id   ea54a06b378204c82ad0a99d55971f90
#
_cell.length_a   1.000
_cell.length_b   1.000
_cell.length_c   1.000
_cell.angle_alpha   90.00
_cell.angle_beta   90.00
_cell.angle_gamma   90.00
#
_symmetry.space_group_name_H-M   'P 1'
#
loop_
_entity.id
_entity.type
_entity.pdbx_description
1 polymer ?
#
loop_
_entity_poly.entity_id
_entity_poly.type
_entity_poly.pdbx_seq_one_letter_code
_entity_poly.pdbx_strand_id
1 'polypeptide(L)'
;RWATLSLTLPEVNEDWLNGFADGFFGLAGRHEVALVGGDTTAGPLAVSVTVGGEVEPKSVLRRAGARPGDFVYLSGPIGGAAAALSSTEAYADPDLKRALCWPQPRTALGAALGPIAHSAVDVSDGLLADLGHILKASGNLGAKIEADKLPLFKQAVALLGHPGALELALGGGDDYELCFSAPEKSHQEILATGRRLDQDLFWIGRITEHGGCSVHGSEINLDTVSPGYQHVWPR
;
A
#
# COMPACT_ATOMS: atom_id res chain seq x y z
N ARG A 1 3.17 21.14 1.39
CA ARG A 1 3.88 19.83 1.34
C ARG A 1 5.37 20.08 1.23
N TRP A 2 6.14 19.40 2.04
CA TRP A 2 7.58 19.56 2.12
C TRP A 2 8.24 18.22 2.45
N ALA A 3 9.53 18.12 2.15
CA ALA A 3 10.37 16.99 2.55
C ALA A 3 11.71 17.49 3.11
N THR A 4 12.34 16.68 3.96
CA THR A 4 13.75 16.75 4.28
C THR A 4 14.43 15.45 3.88
N LEU A 5 15.71 15.53 3.48
CA LEU A 5 16.50 14.40 3.03
C LEU A 5 17.76 14.31 3.86
N SER A 6 17.96 13.21 4.58
CA SER A 6 19.24 12.84 5.17
C SER A 6 19.89 11.75 4.32
N LEU A 7 21.07 12.05 3.79
CA LEU A 7 21.81 11.19 2.88
C LEU A 7 23.19 10.89 3.46
N THR A 8 23.48 9.62 3.69
CA THR A 8 24.81 9.16 4.08
C THR A 8 25.42 8.37 2.93
N LEU A 9 26.65 8.73 2.54
CA LEU A 9 27.34 8.19 1.37
C LEU A 9 28.67 7.56 1.77
N PRO A 10 29.01 6.36 1.23
CA PRO A 10 30.33 5.76 1.41
C PRO A 10 31.43 6.50 0.62
N GLU A 11 31.06 7.07 -0.51
CA GLU A 11 31.89 7.85 -1.41
C GLU A 11 31.08 8.85 -2.21
N VAL A 12 31.72 9.85 -2.79
CA VAL A 12 31.06 10.80 -3.69
C VAL A 12 31.12 10.25 -5.13
N ASN A 13 29.98 9.85 -5.67
CA ASN A 13 29.82 9.44 -7.05
C ASN A 13 28.81 10.36 -7.73
N GLU A 14 29.28 11.22 -8.65
CA GLU A 14 28.45 12.23 -9.30
C GLU A 14 27.34 11.62 -10.17
N ASP A 15 27.62 10.52 -10.88
CA ASP A 15 26.64 9.87 -11.75
C ASP A 15 25.50 9.27 -10.91
N TRP A 16 25.85 8.64 -9.79
CA TRP A 16 24.85 8.11 -8.85
C TRP A 16 24.02 9.22 -8.23
N LEU A 17 24.66 10.32 -7.80
CA LEU A 17 23.97 11.47 -7.19
C LEU A 17 23.03 12.15 -8.18
N ASN A 18 23.44 12.32 -9.43
CA ASN A 18 22.59 12.89 -10.47
C ASN A 18 21.37 11.99 -10.73
N GLY A 19 21.58 10.68 -10.89
CA GLY A 19 20.47 9.73 -11.08
C GLY A 19 19.52 9.68 -9.88
N PHE A 20 20.03 9.73 -8.64
CA PHE A 20 19.23 9.82 -7.42
C PHE A 20 18.42 11.13 -7.39
N ALA A 21 19.06 12.27 -7.68
CA ALA A 21 18.41 13.58 -7.69
C ALA A 21 17.30 13.64 -8.75
N ASP A 22 17.57 13.15 -9.96
CA ASP A 22 16.56 13.09 -11.04
C ASP A 22 15.32 12.28 -10.62
N GLY A 23 15.52 11.11 -10.01
CA GLY A 23 14.43 10.28 -9.50
C GLY A 23 13.66 10.97 -8.37
N PHE A 24 14.39 11.50 -7.37
CA PHE A 24 13.81 12.18 -6.21
C PHE A 24 13.00 13.41 -6.62
N PHE A 25 13.60 14.34 -7.37
CA PHE A 25 12.93 15.57 -7.78
C PHE A 25 11.85 15.33 -8.84
N GLY A 26 12.02 14.30 -9.68
CA GLY A 26 11.00 13.86 -10.62
C GLY A 26 9.71 13.41 -9.92
N LEU A 27 9.82 12.65 -8.82
CA LEU A 27 8.67 12.24 -8.01
C LEU A 27 8.13 13.41 -7.18
N ALA A 28 8.99 14.12 -6.47
CA ALA A 28 8.62 15.25 -5.63
C ALA A 28 7.87 16.33 -6.42
N GLY A 29 8.32 16.65 -7.63
CA GLY A 29 7.69 17.63 -8.52
C GLY A 29 6.29 17.21 -8.96
N ARG A 30 6.07 15.94 -9.29
CA ARG A 30 4.72 15.43 -9.65
C ARG A 30 3.70 15.55 -8.51
N HIS A 31 4.17 15.51 -7.27
CA HIS A 31 3.33 15.61 -6.07
C HIS A 31 3.41 16.96 -5.38
N GLU A 32 4.05 17.96 -6.00
CA GLU A 32 4.22 19.31 -5.46
C GLU A 32 4.84 19.32 -4.04
N VAL A 33 5.87 18.48 -3.84
CA VAL A 33 6.62 18.38 -2.58
C VAL A 33 7.93 19.13 -2.73
N ALA A 34 8.17 20.15 -1.90
CA ALA A 34 9.41 20.91 -1.88
C ALA A 34 10.44 20.27 -0.94
N LEU A 35 11.66 20.05 -1.40
CA LEU A 35 12.78 19.76 -0.52
C LEU A 35 13.20 21.04 0.20
N VAL A 36 13.02 21.10 1.52
CA VAL A 36 13.27 22.31 2.32
C VAL A 36 14.50 22.23 3.22
N GLY A 37 15.14 21.08 3.28
CA GLY A 37 16.34 20.88 4.09
C GLY A 37 16.77 19.43 4.19
N GLY A 38 17.78 19.19 5.00
CA GLY A 38 18.34 17.87 5.24
C GLY A 38 19.82 17.95 5.59
N ASP A 39 20.52 16.83 5.47
CA ASP A 39 21.95 16.73 5.73
C ASP A 39 22.58 15.68 4.82
N THR A 40 23.90 15.85 4.53
CA THR A 40 24.68 14.87 3.78
C THR A 40 25.97 14.58 4.53
N THR A 41 26.18 13.31 4.86
CA THR A 41 27.31 12.86 5.68
C THR A 41 28.06 11.70 5.02
N ALA A 42 29.28 11.42 5.50
CA ALA A 42 30.07 10.26 5.11
C ALA A 42 29.71 9.03 5.99
N GLY A 43 29.56 7.86 5.39
CA GLY A 43 29.26 6.60 6.09
C GLY A 43 28.65 5.56 5.16
N PRO A 44 28.18 4.43 5.69
CA PRO A 44 27.43 3.45 4.89
C PRO A 44 26.23 4.10 4.19
N LEU A 45 25.92 3.64 2.96
CA LEU A 45 24.80 4.20 2.21
C LEU A 45 23.49 4.11 3.02
N ALA A 46 22.92 5.26 3.34
CA ALA A 46 21.62 5.36 3.97
C ALA A 46 20.86 6.58 3.42
N VAL A 47 19.58 6.39 3.16
CA VAL A 47 18.69 7.44 2.67
C VAL A 47 17.48 7.50 3.60
N SER A 48 17.26 8.66 4.21
CA SER A 48 16.07 8.91 5.03
C SER A 48 15.35 10.13 4.50
N VAL A 49 14.07 9.95 4.14
CA VAL A 49 13.20 11.02 3.66
C VAL A 49 12.07 11.22 4.67
N THR A 50 11.93 12.44 5.17
CA THR A 50 10.77 12.82 5.97
C THR A 50 9.87 13.71 5.13
N VAL A 51 8.61 13.32 4.99
CA VAL A 51 7.60 14.06 4.22
C VAL A 51 6.57 14.64 5.18
N GLY A 52 6.26 15.92 5.01
CA GLY A 52 5.24 16.61 5.78
C GLY A 52 4.18 17.23 4.87
N GLY A 53 2.98 17.36 5.42
CA GLY A 53 1.84 17.94 4.72
C GLY A 53 0.75 18.38 5.67
N GLU A 54 -0.29 18.98 5.12
CA GLU A 54 -1.46 19.44 5.85
C GLU A 54 -2.71 18.73 5.32
N VAL A 55 -3.67 18.53 6.21
CA VAL A 55 -4.96 17.95 5.88
C VAL A 55 -6.05 18.68 6.66
N GLU A 56 -7.19 18.91 6.05
CA GLU A 56 -8.36 19.46 6.72
C GLU A 56 -8.80 18.54 7.87
N PRO A 57 -8.98 19.05 9.10
CA PRO A 57 -9.27 18.23 10.28
C PRO A 57 -10.47 17.30 10.13
N LYS A 58 -11.48 17.69 9.33
CA LYS A 58 -12.69 16.88 9.08
C LYS A 58 -12.49 15.80 8.00
N SER A 59 -11.38 15.83 7.27
CA SER A 59 -11.06 14.93 6.17
C SER A 59 -9.88 14.01 6.47
N VAL A 60 -9.43 13.99 7.73
CA VAL A 60 -8.32 13.12 8.16
C VAL A 60 -8.76 11.66 8.10
N LEU A 61 -8.16 10.87 7.20
CA LEU A 61 -8.27 9.43 7.23
C LEU A 61 -7.28 8.84 8.24
N ARG A 62 -7.80 8.02 9.14
CA ARG A 62 -7.03 7.34 10.18
C ARG A 62 -7.14 5.84 10.00
N ARG A 63 -6.24 5.07 10.63
CA ARG A 63 -6.41 3.63 10.79
C ARG A 63 -7.65 3.28 11.62
N ALA A 64 -7.97 4.08 12.62
CA ALA A 64 -9.16 3.94 13.45
C ALA A 64 -10.40 4.56 12.80
N GLY A 65 -11.57 3.96 13.02
CA GLY A 65 -12.85 4.52 12.58
C GLY A 65 -13.70 3.56 11.76
N ALA A 66 -13.18 2.40 11.37
CA ALA A 66 -13.98 1.36 10.72
C ALA A 66 -15.16 0.94 11.60
N ARG A 67 -16.26 0.55 10.96
CA ARG A 67 -17.51 0.16 11.62
C ARG A 67 -18.00 -1.18 11.09
N PRO A 68 -18.63 -2.01 11.92
CA PRO A 68 -19.31 -3.21 11.42
C PRO A 68 -20.29 -2.86 10.30
N GLY A 69 -20.25 -3.66 9.21
CA GLY A 69 -21.04 -3.42 8.01
C GLY A 69 -20.37 -2.55 6.95
N ASP A 70 -19.27 -1.85 7.27
CA ASP A 70 -18.50 -1.14 6.25
C ASP A 70 -18.00 -2.09 5.17
N PHE A 71 -17.98 -1.64 3.95
CA PHE A 71 -17.28 -2.27 2.86
C PHE A 71 -15.78 -2.01 2.96
N VAL A 72 -14.97 -3.01 2.58
CA VAL A 72 -13.52 -2.90 2.47
C VAL A 72 -13.14 -2.77 1.00
N TYR A 73 -12.23 -1.85 0.70
CA TYR A 73 -11.79 -1.54 -0.66
C TYR A 73 -10.27 -1.56 -0.78
N LEU A 74 -9.81 -1.81 -2.01
CA LEU A 74 -8.43 -1.58 -2.46
C LEU A 74 -8.42 -0.56 -3.60
N SER A 75 -7.37 0.23 -3.66
CA SER A 75 -7.16 1.26 -4.70
C SER A 75 -6.44 0.76 -5.94
N GLY A 76 -6.06 -0.51 -5.98
CA GLY A 76 -5.37 -1.11 -7.11
C GLY A 76 -5.01 -2.57 -6.89
N PRO A 77 -4.40 -3.22 -7.90
CA PRO A 77 -3.91 -4.59 -7.81
C PRO A 77 -2.76 -4.72 -6.80
N ILE A 78 -2.75 -5.83 -6.07
CA ILE A 78 -1.75 -6.16 -5.06
C ILE A 78 -1.02 -7.47 -5.35
N GLY A 79 0.11 -7.70 -4.66
CA GLY A 79 0.97 -8.88 -4.83
C GLY A 79 2.00 -8.73 -5.95
N GLY A 80 2.04 -7.58 -6.65
CA GLY A 80 2.99 -7.34 -7.73
C GLY A 80 4.42 -7.14 -7.24
N ALA A 81 4.60 -6.34 -6.19
CA ALA A 81 5.91 -6.09 -5.60
C ALA A 81 6.51 -7.35 -4.97
N ALA A 82 5.72 -8.09 -4.20
CA ALA A 82 6.13 -9.36 -3.62
C ALA A 82 6.48 -10.41 -4.69
N ALA A 83 5.72 -10.45 -5.80
CA ALA A 83 6.03 -11.32 -6.93
C ALA A 83 7.38 -10.96 -7.58
N ALA A 84 7.70 -9.66 -7.72
CA ALA A 84 8.99 -9.22 -8.26
C ALA A 84 10.18 -9.76 -7.44
N LEU A 85 9.99 -9.90 -6.13
CA LEU A 85 11.02 -10.41 -5.20
C LEU A 85 11.11 -11.94 -5.16
N SER A 86 10.19 -12.67 -5.80
CA SER A 86 10.11 -14.12 -5.70
C SER A 86 11.21 -14.85 -6.46
N SER A 87 11.72 -14.30 -7.55
CA SER A 87 12.83 -14.86 -8.33
C SER A 87 13.53 -13.82 -9.21
N THR A 88 14.69 -14.18 -9.75
CA THR A 88 15.42 -13.32 -10.69
C THR A 88 14.63 -13.08 -11.98
N GLU A 89 13.91 -14.10 -12.46
CA GLU A 89 13.05 -14.02 -13.64
C GLU A 89 11.87 -13.07 -13.39
N ALA A 90 11.25 -13.15 -12.21
CA ALA A 90 10.19 -12.24 -11.80
C ALA A 90 10.68 -10.80 -11.75
N TYR A 91 11.85 -10.55 -11.16
CA TYR A 91 12.45 -9.21 -11.12
C TYR A 91 12.81 -8.67 -12.52
N ALA A 92 13.08 -9.55 -13.50
CA ALA A 92 13.35 -9.16 -14.88
C ALA A 92 12.08 -8.77 -15.66
N ASP A 93 10.88 -9.17 -15.19
CA ASP A 93 9.62 -8.72 -15.77
C ASP A 93 9.42 -7.21 -15.55
N PRO A 94 9.22 -6.41 -16.62
CA PRO A 94 9.16 -4.96 -16.50
C PRO A 94 8.00 -4.45 -15.63
N ASP A 95 6.85 -5.12 -15.66
CA ASP A 95 5.66 -4.70 -14.92
C ASP A 95 5.78 -5.04 -13.44
N LEU A 96 6.29 -6.24 -13.11
CA LEU A 96 6.59 -6.63 -11.73
C LEU A 96 7.66 -5.73 -11.12
N LYS A 97 8.75 -5.50 -11.86
CA LYS A 97 9.81 -4.58 -11.44
C LYS A 97 9.27 -3.16 -11.21
N ARG A 98 8.36 -2.71 -12.08
CA ARG A 98 7.72 -1.40 -11.93
C ARG A 98 6.86 -1.34 -10.67
N ALA A 99 6.09 -2.38 -10.38
CA ALA A 99 5.28 -2.46 -9.16
C ALA A 99 6.15 -2.30 -7.90
N LEU A 100 7.29 -2.98 -7.86
CA LEU A 100 8.21 -2.89 -6.72
C LEU A 100 8.97 -1.55 -6.63
N CYS A 101 9.56 -1.09 -7.75
CA CYS A 101 10.52 0.02 -7.71
C CYS A 101 9.88 1.40 -7.89
N TRP A 102 8.65 1.48 -8.42
CA TRP A 102 7.97 2.75 -8.73
C TRP A 102 6.50 2.75 -8.30
N PRO A 103 6.18 2.46 -7.03
CA PRO A 103 4.80 2.55 -6.55
C PRO A 103 4.27 3.98 -6.74
N GLN A 104 2.97 4.09 -7.02
CA GLN A 104 2.34 5.37 -7.29
C GLN A 104 1.59 5.87 -6.06
N PRO A 105 2.01 6.99 -5.43
CA PRO A 105 1.33 7.54 -4.27
C PRO A 105 -0.13 7.89 -4.55
N ARG A 106 -1.06 7.39 -3.74
CA ARG A 106 -2.51 7.59 -3.88
C ARG A 106 -3.02 8.85 -3.17
N THR A 107 -2.23 9.94 -3.19
CA THR A 107 -2.51 11.17 -2.44
C THR A 107 -3.81 11.85 -2.85
N ALA A 108 -4.09 11.95 -4.16
CA ALA A 108 -5.32 12.54 -4.67
C ALA A 108 -6.56 11.73 -4.25
N LEU A 109 -6.45 10.39 -4.30
CA LEU A 109 -7.51 9.50 -3.85
C LEU A 109 -7.73 9.64 -2.33
N GLY A 110 -6.67 9.60 -1.54
CA GLY A 110 -6.76 9.77 -0.09
C GLY A 110 -7.47 11.07 0.31
N ALA A 111 -7.14 12.18 -0.35
CA ALA A 111 -7.80 13.47 -0.13
C ALA A 111 -9.29 13.42 -0.51
N ALA A 112 -9.64 12.78 -1.62
CA ALA A 112 -11.04 12.68 -2.09
C ALA A 112 -11.89 11.73 -1.22
N LEU A 113 -11.28 10.70 -0.61
CA LEU A 113 -11.95 9.75 0.28
C LEU A 113 -12.15 10.30 1.70
N GLY A 114 -11.39 11.32 2.11
CA GLY A 114 -11.44 11.86 3.47
C GLY A 114 -12.84 12.16 4.01
N PRO A 115 -13.78 12.75 3.24
CA PRO A 115 -15.15 12.98 3.69
C PRO A 115 -16.05 11.74 3.70
N ILE A 116 -15.63 10.64 3.03
CA ILE A 116 -16.49 9.49 2.71
C ILE A 116 -16.09 8.25 3.50
N ALA A 117 -14.78 7.95 3.55
CA ALA A 117 -14.26 6.74 4.18
C ALA A 117 -14.15 6.89 5.71
N HIS A 118 -14.31 5.79 6.42
CA HIS A 118 -14.21 5.74 7.87
C HIS A 118 -12.78 5.46 8.37
N SER A 119 -12.00 4.69 7.61
CA SER A 119 -10.61 4.36 7.93
C SER A 119 -9.80 4.06 6.69
N ALA A 120 -8.48 4.24 6.76
CA ALA A 120 -7.57 3.86 5.68
C ALA A 120 -6.17 3.52 6.23
N VAL A 121 -5.45 2.72 5.46
CA VAL A 121 -4.04 2.36 5.62
C VAL A 121 -3.45 2.08 4.23
N ASP A 122 -2.17 2.25 4.04
CA ASP A 122 -1.45 1.72 2.88
C ASP A 122 -1.12 0.24 3.08
N VAL A 123 -1.00 -0.51 1.98
CA VAL A 123 -0.58 -1.92 2.00
C VAL A 123 0.93 -1.96 1.83
N SER A 124 1.64 -1.98 2.95
CA SER A 124 3.10 -1.99 3.03
C SER A 124 3.68 -3.30 3.55
N ASP A 125 3.03 -3.92 4.52
CA ASP A 125 3.45 -5.18 5.13
C ASP A 125 2.65 -6.39 4.62
N GLY A 126 1.58 -6.14 3.88
CA GLY A 126 0.66 -7.11 3.31
C GLY A 126 -0.78 -6.87 3.73
N LEU A 127 -1.73 -7.24 2.86
CA LEU A 127 -3.15 -6.92 3.07
C LEU A 127 -3.67 -7.39 4.43
N LEU A 128 -3.34 -8.63 4.84
CA LEU A 128 -3.83 -9.16 6.13
C LEU A 128 -3.27 -8.41 7.33
N ALA A 129 -1.97 -8.05 7.28
CA ALA A 129 -1.32 -7.29 8.33
C ALA A 129 -1.91 -5.88 8.46
N ASP A 130 -1.98 -5.17 7.33
CA ASP A 130 -2.39 -3.77 7.30
C ASP A 130 -3.89 -3.59 7.58
N LEU A 131 -4.75 -4.45 7.00
CA LEU A 131 -6.16 -4.50 7.39
C LEU A 131 -6.31 -4.85 8.90
N GLY A 132 -5.48 -5.75 9.42
CA GLY A 132 -5.41 -6.06 10.85
C GLY A 132 -5.15 -4.84 11.71
N HIS A 133 -4.34 -3.88 11.24
CA HIS A 133 -4.12 -2.60 11.93
C HIS A 133 -5.39 -1.73 11.98
N ILE A 134 -6.17 -1.68 10.89
CA ILE A 134 -7.49 -1.01 10.89
C ILE A 134 -8.42 -1.67 11.90
N LEU A 135 -8.53 -3.01 11.85
CA LEU A 135 -9.43 -3.77 12.72
C LEU A 135 -9.10 -3.56 14.20
N LYS A 136 -7.82 -3.66 14.55
CA LYS A 136 -7.34 -3.44 15.91
C LYS A 136 -7.58 -2.01 16.39
N ALA A 137 -7.24 -1.01 15.58
CA ALA A 137 -7.40 0.41 15.93
C ALA A 137 -8.87 0.83 16.03
N SER A 138 -9.79 0.06 15.42
CA SER A 138 -11.23 0.32 15.40
C SER A 138 -12.01 -0.48 16.46
N GLY A 139 -11.35 -1.03 17.48
CA GLY A 139 -12.00 -1.73 18.58
C GLY A 139 -11.95 -3.26 18.48
N ASN A 140 -10.92 -3.82 17.85
CA ASN A 140 -10.73 -5.26 17.60
C ASN A 140 -11.88 -5.88 16.80
N LEU A 141 -12.26 -5.20 15.73
CA LEU A 141 -13.25 -5.69 14.76
C LEU A 141 -12.73 -6.90 13.99
N GLY A 142 -13.59 -7.50 13.17
CA GLY A 142 -13.24 -8.52 12.20
C GLY A 142 -13.43 -8.02 10.76
N ALA A 143 -13.00 -8.85 9.79
CA ALA A 143 -13.29 -8.65 8.38
C ALA A 143 -13.49 -9.98 7.66
N LYS A 144 -14.38 -9.98 6.68
CA LYS A 144 -14.55 -11.04 5.68
C LYS A 144 -14.09 -10.53 4.34
N ILE A 145 -13.05 -11.16 3.76
CA ILE A 145 -12.50 -10.84 2.46
C ILE A 145 -12.95 -11.92 1.46
N GLU A 146 -13.39 -11.51 0.30
CA GLU A 146 -13.80 -12.38 -0.80
C GLU A 146 -12.62 -12.54 -1.76
N ALA A 147 -12.00 -13.73 -1.78
CA ALA A 147 -10.78 -14.00 -2.56
C ALA A 147 -10.95 -13.74 -4.06
N ASP A 148 -12.13 -14.06 -4.60
CA ASP A 148 -12.48 -13.86 -6.02
C ASP A 148 -12.63 -12.38 -6.41
N LYS A 149 -12.67 -11.47 -5.43
CA LYS A 149 -12.76 -10.03 -5.62
C LYS A 149 -11.45 -9.29 -5.40
N LEU A 150 -10.42 -9.99 -4.96
CA LEU A 150 -9.11 -9.38 -4.81
C LEU A 150 -8.52 -9.05 -6.19
N PRO A 151 -8.10 -7.80 -6.41
CA PRO A 151 -7.44 -7.41 -7.64
C PRO A 151 -6.00 -7.91 -7.62
N LEU A 152 -5.78 -9.14 -8.05
CA LEU A 152 -4.46 -9.74 -8.14
C LEU A 152 -3.66 -9.10 -9.28
N PHE A 153 -2.36 -8.88 -9.05
CA PHE A 153 -1.48 -8.37 -10.08
C PHE A 153 -1.36 -9.39 -11.22
N LYS A 154 -1.70 -8.97 -12.45
CA LYS A 154 -1.87 -9.87 -13.61
C LYS A 154 -0.62 -10.70 -13.90
N GLN A 155 0.56 -10.08 -13.83
CA GLN A 155 1.83 -10.77 -14.10
C GLN A 155 2.19 -11.75 -12.98
N ALA A 156 1.81 -11.46 -11.73
CA ALA A 156 1.96 -12.42 -10.64
C ALA A 156 1.10 -13.67 -10.88
N VAL A 157 -0.14 -13.49 -11.35
CA VAL A 157 -1.03 -14.62 -11.72
C VAL A 157 -0.44 -15.43 -12.89
N ALA A 158 0.12 -14.74 -13.89
CA ALA A 158 0.74 -15.42 -15.04
C ALA A 158 1.97 -16.23 -14.64
N LEU A 159 2.76 -15.73 -13.68
CA LEU A 159 4.00 -16.38 -13.23
C LEU A 159 3.75 -17.53 -12.24
N LEU A 160 2.85 -17.34 -11.26
CA LEU A 160 2.72 -18.21 -10.10
C LEU A 160 1.39 -18.99 -10.08
N GLY A 161 0.52 -18.74 -11.06
CA GLY A 161 -0.86 -19.20 -11.01
C GLY A 161 -1.70 -18.43 -9.98
N HIS A 162 -3.02 -18.64 -10.02
CA HIS A 162 -3.94 -17.92 -9.13
C HIS A 162 -3.66 -18.17 -7.62
N PRO A 163 -3.41 -19.41 -7.15
CA PRO A 163 -3.14 -19.65 -5.73
C PRO A 163 -1.88 -18.94 -5.22
N GLY A 164 -0.77 -19.02 -5.97
CA GLY A 164 0.49 -18.36 -5.58
C GLY A 164 0.38 -16.83 -5.59
N ALA A 165 -0.29 -16.26 -6.59
CA ALA A 165 -0.53 -14.81 -6.63
C ALA A 165 -1.44 -14.35 -5.49
N LEU A 166 -2.45 -15.15 -5.12
CA LEU A 166 -3.34 -14.86 -3.99
C LEU A 166 -2.57 -14.87 -2.66
N GLU A 167 -1.68 -15.84 -2.46
CA GLU A 167 -0.83 -15.91 -1.27
C GLU A 167 0.02 -14.64 -1.13
N LEU A 168 0.69 -14.23 -2.22
CA LEU A 168 1.48 -13.00 -2.22
C LEU A 168 0.64 -11.74 -2.03
N ALA A 169 -0.55 -11.67 -2.59
CA ALA A 169 -1.46 -10.54 -2.41
C ALA A 169 -1.95 -10.41 -0.96
N LEU A 170 -2.13 -11.53 -0.26
CA LEU A 170 -2.60 -11.52 1.13
C LEU A 170 -1.48 -11.20 2.13
N GLY A 171 -0.29 -11.77 1.95
CA GLY A 171 0.79 -11.71 2.93
C GLY A 171 2.06 -11.01 2.45
N GLY A 172 2.16 -10.64 1.17
CA GLY A 172 3.27 -9.85 0.63
C GLY A 172 3.02 -8.36 0.80
N GLY A 173 4.08 -7.59 0.91
CA GLY A 173 4.03 -6.13 1.08
C GLY A 173 4.56 -5.37 -0.14
N ASP A 174 4.91 -4.11 0.10
CA ASP A 174 5.48 -3.17 -0.86
C ASP A 174 4.55 -2.75 -2.02
N ASP A 175 3.25 -3.02 -1.93
CA ASP A 175 2.29 -2.60 -2.98
C ASP A 175 1.92 -1.11 -2.89
N TYR A 176 1.90 -0.52 -1.69
CA TYR A 176 1.57 0.88 -1.40
C TYR A 176 0.21 1.35 -1.99
N GLU A 177 -0.71 0.40 -2.19
CA GLU A 177 -2.09 0.70 -2.48
C GLU A 177 -2.85 1.06 -1.19
N LEU A 178 -3.94 1.83 -1.29
CA LEU A 178 -4.79 2.10 -0.14
C LEU A 178 -5.78 0.96 0.10
N CYS A 179 -5.76 0.43 1.33
CA CYS A 179 -6.85 -0.35 1.89
C CYS A 179 -7.70 0.56 2.79
N PHE A 180 -9.02 0.64 2.53
CA PHE A 180 -9.88 1.53 3.29
C PHE A 180 -11.26 0.93 3.55
N SER A 181 -11.94 1.42 4.59
CA SER A 181 -13.31 1.06 4.89
C SER A 181 -14.25 2.24 4.70
N ALA A 182 -15.47 1.96 4.23
CA ALA A 182 -16.49 2.97 4.05
C ALA A 182 -17.91 2.40 4.17
N PRO A 183 -18.93 3.24 4.48
CA PRO A 183 -20.30 2.80 4.54
C PRO A 183 -20.78 2.19 3.23
N GLU A 184 -21.52 1.08 3.27
CA GLU A 184 -22.11 0.44 2.08
C GLU A 184 -22.92 1.44 1.22
N LYS A 185 -23.66 2.35 1.84
CA LYS A 185 -24.43 3.40 1.14
C LYS A 185 -23.58 4.32 0.27
N SER A 186 -22.29 4.46 0.57
CA SER A 186 -21.35 5.30 -0.19
C SER A 186 -20.70 4.56 -1.36
N HIS A 187 -21.05 3.28 -1.62
CA HIS A 187 -20.41 2.47 -2.67
C HIS A 187 -20.41 3.16 -4.03
N GLN A 188 -21.53 3.70 -4.49
CA GLN A 188 -21.61 4.36 -5.79
C GLN A 188 -20.80 5.66 -5.87
N GLU A 189 -20.75 6.41 -4.77
CA GLU A 189 -19.94 7.62 -4.65
C GLU A 189 -18.43 7.31 -4.70
N ILE A 190 -18.02 6.22 -4.04
CA ILE A 190 -16.63 5.73 -4.06
C ILE A 190 -16.22 5.36 -5.48
N LEU A 191 -17.04 4.55 -6.18
CA LEU A 191 -16.76 4.18 -7.57
C LEU A 191 -16.75 5.40 -8.52
N ALA A 192 -17.64 6.38 -8.29
CA ALA A 192 -17.64 7.62 -9.05
C ALA A 192 -16.37 8.46 -8.79
N THR A 193 -15.88 8.47 -7.54
CA THR A 193 -14.62 9.12 -7.18
C THR A 193 -13.43 8.48 -7.87
N GLY A 194 -13.36 7.14 -7.90
CA GLY A 194 -12.35 6.41 -8.67
C GLY A 194 -12.35 6.79 -10.14
N ARG A 195 -13.52 6.73 -10.81
CA ARG A 195 -13.64 7.13 -12.23
C ARG A 195 -13.19 8.56 -12.50
N ARG A 196 -13.52 9.51 -11.59
CA ARG A 196 -13.09 10.91 -11.74
C ARG A 196 -11.57 11.09 -11.67
N LEU A 197 -10.89 10.22 -10.93
CA LEU A 197 -9.44 10.22 -10.74
C LEU A 197 -8.70 9.28 -11.68
N ASP A 198 -9.42 8.65 -12.65
CA ASP A 198 -8.89 7.61 -13.54
C ASP A 198 -8.21 6.48 -12.74
N GLN A 199 -8.90 6.02 -11.71
CA GLN A 199 -8.41 4.99 -10.80
C GLN A 199 -9.48 3.96 -10.48
N ASP A 200 -9.17 2.68 -10.73
CA ASP A 200 -10.05 1.59 -10.36
C ASP A 200 -10.07 1.40 -8.84
N LEU A 201 -11.26 1.17 -8.30
CA LEU A 201 -11.46 0.85 -6.89
C LEU A 201 -12.20 -0.49 -6.77
N PHE A 202 -11.66 -1.37 -5.95
CA PHE A 202 -12.13 -2.74 -5.83
C PHE A 202 -12.77 -2.95 -4.46
N TRP A 203 -14.05 -3.28 -4.43
CA TRP A 203 -14.67 -3.82 -3.23
C TRP A 203 -14.21 -5.26 -3.01
N ILE A 204 -13.59 -5.53 -1.86
CA ILE A 204 -12.95 -6.81 -1.57
C ILE A 204 -13.59 -7.55 -0.39
N GLY A 205 -14.51 -6.93 0.35
CA GLY A 205 -15.08 -7.55 1.53
C GLY A 205 -15.83 -6.59 2.44
N ARG A 206 -16.04 -7.03 3.69
CA ARG A 206 -16.85 -6.30 4.68
C ARG A 206 -16.25 -6.40 6.07
N ILE A 207 -16.35 -5.32 6.85
CA ILE A 207 -16.02 -5.29 8.29
C ILE A 207 -17.11 -6.02 9.07
N THR A 208 -16.70 -6.85 10.04
CA THR A 208 -17.56 -7.59 10.96
C THR A 208 -17.35 -7.15 12.41
N GLU A 209 -18.28 -7.47 13.29
CA GLU A 209 -18.19 -7.10 14.72
C GLU A 209 -16.99 -7.75 15.43
N HIS A 210 -16.70 -9.02 15.09
CA HIS A 210 -15.67 -9.82 15.76
C HIS A 210 -15.05 -10.83 14.78
N GLY A 211 -13.96 -11.50 15.21
CA GLY A 211 -13.47 -12.70 14.56
C GLY A 211 -12.17 -12.55 13.77
N GLY A 212 -11.48 -11.40 13.83
CA GLY A 212 -10.27 -11.20 13.07
C GLY A 212 -10.53 -11.18 11.55
N CYS A 213 -9.51 -11.40 10.74
CA CYS A 213 -9.64 -11.45 9.28
C CYS A 213 -9.86 -12.88 8.79
N SER A 214 -10.87 -13.09 7.95
CA SER A 214 -11.15 -14.36 7.26
C SER A 214 -11.21 -14.13 5.75
N VAL A 215 -10.75 -15.12 4.97
CA VAL A 215 -10.77 -15.10 3.51
C VAL A 215 -11.70 -16.21 3.03
N HIS A 216 -12.66 -15.87 2.20
CA HIS A 216 -13.69 -16.75 1.65
C HIS A 216 -13.52 -16.91 0.14
N GLY A 217 -14.04 -18.01 -0.40
CA GLY A 217 -14.00 -18.27 -1.85
C GLY A 217 -12.65 -18.81 -2.36
N SER A 218 -11.79 -19.27 -1.46
CA SER A 218 -10.54 -19.95 -1.81
C SER A 218 -10.27 -21.12 -0.87
N GLU A 219 -9.46 -22.08 -1.34
CA GLU A 219 -8.96 -23.19 -0.53
C GLU A 219 -7.64 -22.82 0.20
N ILE A 220 -7.26 -21.54 0.20
CA ILE A 220 -6.00 -21.10 0.81
C ILE A 220 -6.03 -21.32 2.32
N ASN A 221 -5.00 -21.95 2.83
CA ASN A 221 -4.82 -22.08 4.28
C ASN A 221 -4.14 -20.82 4.82
N LEU A 222 -4.87 -19.99 5.54
CA LEU A 222 -4.33 -18.75 6.10
C LEU A 222 -3.20 -18.97 7.10
N ASP A 223 -3.09 -20.16 7.72
CA ASP A 223 -1.96 -20.50 8.61
C ASP A 223 -0.64 -20.62 7.85
N THR A 224 -0.67 -20.83 6.54
CA THR A 224 0.51 -20.90 5.65
C THR A 224 0.85 -19.56 4.99
N VAL A 225 -0.08 -18.62 4.96
CA VAL A 225 0.15 -17.28 4.43
C VAL A 225 1.01 -16.49 5.40
N SER A 226 2.00 -15.77 4.88
CA SER A 226 2.79 -14.85 5.71
C SER A 226 1.86 -13.91 6.47
N PRO A 227 2.03 -13.74 7.79
CA PRO A 227 1.23 -12.79 8.56
C PRO A 227 1.56 -11.32 8.24
N GLY A 228 2.34 -11.07 7.20
CA GLY A 228 2.93 -9.80 6.82
C GLY A 228 4.43 -9.73 7.14
N TYR A 229 5.10 -8.72 6.61
CA TYR A 229 6.52 -8.51 6.86
C TYR A 229 6.77 -8.15 8.33
N GLN A 230 7.78 -8.75 8.92
CA GLN A 230 8.22 -8.46 10.29
C GLN A 230 9.73 -8.23 10.32
N HIS A 231 10.14 -7.10 10.90
CA HIS A 231 11.56 -6.84 11.14
C HIS A 231 12.13 -7.81 12.17
N VAL A 232 13.11 -8.61 11.76
CA VAL A 232 13.86 -9.48 12.67
C VAL A 232 15.11 -8.75 13.10
N TRP A 233 15.19 -8.36 14.36
CA TRP A 233 16.41 -7.76 14.92
C TRP A 233 17.42 -8.86 15.22
N PRO A 234 18.69 -8.74 14.78
CA PRO A 234 19.73 -9.66 15.22
C PRO A 234 19.86 -9.57 16.75
N ARG A 235 19.90 -10.74 17.39
CA ARG A 235 20.10 -10.86 18.83
C ARG A 235 21.57 -10.60 19.17
#